data_6ef3267e5772284d2cc1de355c281b6e
#
_entry.id   6ef3267e5772284d2cc1de355c281b6e
#
_cell.length_a   1.000
_cell.length_b   1.000
_cell.length_c   1.000
_cell.angle_alpha   90.00
_cell.angle_beta   90.00
_cell.angle_gamma   90.00
#
_symmetry.space_group_name_H-M   'P 1'
#
loop_
_entity.id
_entity.type
_entity.pdbx_description
1 polymer ?
#
loop_
_entity_poly.entity_id
_entity_poly.type
_entity_poly.pdbx_seq_one_letter_code
_entity_poly.pdbx_strand_id
1 'polypeptide(L)'
;MKYAICNETFQDWPFEKAFKYAKELGYEALEFAPFTIHDDAYQISAERRLEVRHLAEENGLQIIGLHWLLAKTEGYYLTTADADVRKRTADYIAELARLCSDMGGSVMVLGSPQQRNLLPGIDHDQALDYAADVLKQAAPVFEERGVILAVEPLSPLEGDFLLTADQGADLCSRVNHTNVQLHLDVKAMCSMGEPVDDIIRKHAGITAHFHANDENLRGPGMGEVDFLPIMQALKDTGYDGWVSVEVFDYEPGIEALASESITHLKKIESQLI
;
A
#
# COMPACT_ATOMS: atom_id res chain seq x y z
N MET A 1 -15.93 -0.32 9.90
CA MET A 1 -14.62 -0.08 9.27
C MET A 1 -14.77 0.76 8.01
N LYS A 2 -13.71 1.35 7.48
CA LYS A 2 -13.73 2.11 6.21
C LYS A 2 -13.11 1.25 5.11
N TYR A 3 -13.75 1.16 3.95
CA TYR A 3 -13.31 0.28 2.87
C TYR A 3 -12.86 1.07 1.64
N ALA A 4 -11.67 0.75 1.16
CA ALA A 4 -11.12 1.24 -0.09
C ALA A 4 -10.82 0.08 -1.06
N ILE A 5 -10.53 0.41 -2.30
CA ILE A 5 -10.07 -0.54 -3.31
C ILE A 5 -8.95 0.09 -4.13
N CYS A 6 -7.92 -0.69 -4.42
CA CYS A 6 -6.83 -0.32 -5.29
C CYS A 6 -7.32 -0.17 -6.74
N ASN A 7 -6.97 0.94 -7.36
CA ASN A 7 -7.58 1.33 -8.64
C ASN A 7 -7.13 0.46 -9.83
N GLU A 8 -5.97 -0.17 -9.76
CA GLU A 8 -5.50 -1.09 -10.82
C GLU A 8 -6.38 -2.35 -10.92
N THR A 9 -7.17 -2.67 -9.89
CA THR A 9 -8.21 -3.72 -9.96
C THR A 9 -9.13 -3.52 -11.18
N PHE A 10 -9.38 -2.26 -11.56
CA PHE A 10 -10.25 -1.93 -12.68
C PHE A 10 -9.56 -1.96 -14.04
N GLN A 11 -8.26 -2.25 -14.09
CA GLN A 11 -7.49 -2.42 -15.32
C GLN A 11 -7.71 -1.29 -16.34
N ASP A 12 -8.20 -1.64 -17.54
CA ASP A 12 -8.40 -0.70 -18.66
C ASP A 12 -9.75 0.05 -18.61
N TRP A 13 -10.50 -0.04 -17.51
CA TRP A 13 -11.72 0.74 -17.39
C TRP A 13 -11.40 2.24 -17.29
N PRO A 14 -12.14 3.10 -18.00
CA PRO A 14 -12.07 4.54 -17.73
C PRO A 14 -12.39 4.85 -16.26
N PHE A 15 -11.68 5.83 -15.68
CA PHE A 15 -11.84 6.18 -14.27
C PHE A 15 -13.30 6.52 -13.90
N GLU A 16 -14.05 7.18 -14.78
CA GLU A 16 -15.47 7.49 -14.57
C GLU A 16 -16.29 6.21 -14.34
N LYS A 17 -16.06 5.17 -15.12
CA LYS A 17 -16.74 3.88 -14.97
C LYS A 17 -16.31 3.18 -13.69
N ALA A 18 -14.99 3.14 -13.42
CA ALA A 18 -14.41 2.48 -12.26
C ALA A 18 -14.92 3.11 -10.95
N PHE A 19 -14.89 4.44 -10.85
CA PHE A 19 -15.29 5.16 -9.65
C PHE A 19 -16.77 5.01 -9.37
N LYS A 20 -17.60 5.16 -10.41
CA LYS A 20 -19.04 4.93 -10.28
C LYS A 20 -19.33 3.52 -9.77
N TYR A 21 -18.69 2.51 -10.34
CA TYR A 21 -18.88 1.11 -9.96
C TYR A 21 -18.39 0.84 -8.53
N ALA A 22 -17.21 1.32 -8.15
CA ALA A 22 -16.71 1.20 -6.78
C ALA A 22 -17.69 1.81 -5.76
N LYS A 23 -18.25 2.99 -6.07
CA LYS A 23 -19.26 3.64 -5.23
C LYS A 23 -20.55 2.85 -5.12
N GLU A 24 -21.04 2.30 -6.24
CA GLU A 24 -22.27 1.48 -6.27
C GLU A 24 -22.13 0.21 -5.42
N LEU A 25 -20.94 -0.37 -5.34
CA LEU A 25 -20.64 -1.51 -4.47
C LEU A 25 -20.52 -1.12 -3.00
N GLY A 26 -20.33 0.16 -2.72
CA GLY A 26 -20.25 0.71 -1.36
C GLY A 26 -18.84 0.80 -0.81
N TYR A 27 -17.83 0.88 -1.67
CA TYR A 27 -16.52 1.43 -1.29
C TYR A 27 -16.65 2.93 -0.99
N GLU A 28 -15.81 3.42 -0.11
CA GLU A 28 -15.79 4.81 0.31
C GLU A 28 -14.60 5.58 -0.28
N ALA A 29 -13.59 4.83 -0.74
CA ALA A 29 -12.36 5.41 -1.24
C ALA A 29 -11.64 4.52 -2.26
N LEU A 30 -10.65 5.15 -2.93
CA LEU A 30 -9.73 4.53 -3.88
C LEU A 30 -8.29 4.74 -3.43
N GLU A 31 -7.45 3.76 -3.70
CA GLU A 31 -6.00 3.85 -3.55
C GLU A 31 -5.36 3.72 -4.93
N PHE A 32 -4.39 4.59 -5.25
CA PHE A 32 -3.92 4.73 -6.63
C PHE A 32 -2.53 4.12 -6.85
N ALA A 33 -2.39 3.34 -7.92
CA ALA A 33 -1.11 3.03 -8.52
C ALA A 33 -0.74 4.16 -9.49
N PRO A 34 0.35 4.92 -9.28
CA PRO A 34 0.71 6.09 -10.09
C PRO A 34 0.79 5.79 -11.58
N PHE A 35 1.27 4.59 -11.96
CA PHE A 35 1.42 4.17 -13.35
C PHE A 35 0.09 4.05 -14.12
N THR A 36 -1.05 4.01 -13.42
CA THR A 36 -2.36 4.04 -14.08
C THR A 36 -2.70 5.43 -14.64
N ILE A 37 -1.94 6.45 -14.20
CA ILE A 37 -2.02 7.82 -14.73
C ILE A 37 -0.85 8.06 -15.68
N HIS A 38 0.38 7.79 -15.23
CA HIS A 38 1.61 7.89 -16.02
C HIS A 38 2.74 7.09 -15.34
N ASP A 39 3.60 6.40 -16.10
CA ASP A 39 4.70 5.59 -15.56
C ASP A 39 5.76 6.43 -14.81
N ASP A 40 5.87 7.72 -15.10
CA ASP A 40 6.73 8.68 -14.40
C ASP A 40 5.88 9.73 -13.68
N ALA A 41 5.92 9.79 -12.36
CA ALA A 41 5.17 10.73 -11.54
C ALA A 41 5.52 12.20 -11.81
N TYR A 42 6.76 12.50 -12.24
CA TYR A 42 7.14 13.85 -12.66
C TYR A 42 6.37 14.36 -13.88
N GLN A 43 5.79 13.47 -14.69
CA GLN A 43 5.01 13.80 -15.87
C GLN A 43 3.51 13.99 -15.56
N ILE A 44 3.06 13.71 -14.33
CA ILE A 44 1.67 13.93 -13.91
C ILE A 44 1.50 15.40 -13.54
N SER A 45 0.91 16.18 -14.44
CA SER A 45 0.73 17.61 -14.23
C SER A 45 -0.20 17.93 -13.05
N ALA A 46 -0.07 19.14 -12.47
CA ALA A 46 -0.94 19.59 -11.38
C ALA A 46 -2.42 19.57 -11.78
N GLU A 47 -2.74 19.93 -13.02
CA GLU A 47 -4.11 19.87 -13.56
C GLU A 47 -4.64 18.43 -13.56
N ARG A 48 -3.81 17.45 -13.99
CA ARG A 48 -4.22 16.04 -14.02
C ARG A 48 -4.42 15.47 -12.61
N ARG A 49 -3.58 15.84 -11.63
CA ARG A 49 -3.77 15.46 -10.22
C ARG A 49 -5.13 15.94 -9.69
N LEU A 50 -5.46 17.21 -9.95
CA LEU A 50 -6.73 17.79 -9.53
C LEU A 50 -7.93 17.21 -10.28
N GLU A 51 -7.80 16.95 -11.58
CA GLU A 51 -8.86 16.33 -12.39
C GLU A 51 -9.24 14.95 -11.83
N VAL A 52 -8.25 14.08 -11.54
CA VAL A 52 -8.50 12.75 -10.97
C VAL A 52 -9.13 12.85 -9.59
N ARG A 53 -8.65 13.78 -8.75
CA ARG A 53 -9.23 14.04 -7.43
C ARG A 53 -10.70 14.48 -7.54
N HIS A 54 -11.00 15.49 -8.36
CA HIS A 54 -12.36 15.99 -8.52
C HIS A 54 -13.30 14.90 -9.05
N LEU A 55 -12.83 14.08 -9.98
CA LEU A 55 -13.62 12.96 -10.48
C LEU A 55 -13.99 11.96 -9.38
N ALA A 56 -13.08 11.67 -8.45
CA ALA A 56 -13.39 10.84 -7.29
C ALA A 56 -14.41 11.53 -6.37
N GLU A 57 -14.20 12.79 -6.06
CA GLU A 57 -15.11 13.59 -5.21
C GLU A 57 -16.53 13.69 -5.81
N GLU A 58 -16.66 13.91 -7.13
CA GLU A 58 -17.95 13.94 -7.84
C GLU A 58 -18.72 12.61 -7.77
N ASN A 59 -17.98 11.49 -7.69
CA ASN A 59 -18.56 10.18 -7.45
C ASN A 59 -18.77 9.86 -5.95
N GLY A 60 -18.47 10.79 -5.05
CA GLY A 60 -18.60 10.62 -3.61
C GLY A 60 -17.58 9.65 -3.01
N LEU A 61 -16.39 9.55 -3.63
CA LEU A 61 -15.24 8.76 -3.17
C LEU A 61 -14.11 9.68 -2.71
N GLN A 62 -13.27 9.17 -1.81
CA GLN A 62 -12.00 9.79 -1.45
C GLN A 62 -10.85 9.10 -2.19
N ILE A 63 -9.76 9.79 -2.45
CA ILE A 63 -8.47 9.17 -2.74
C ILE A 63 -7.69 9.15 -1.44
N ILE A 64 -7.33 7.96 -0.97
CA ILE A 64 -6.66 7.80 0.33
C ILE A 64 -5.15 7.84 0.23
N GLY A 65 -4.61 7.42 -0.91
CA GLY A 65 -3.17 7.33 -1.06
C GLY A 65 -2.70 6.66 -2.33
N LEU A 66 -1.42 6.27 -2.29
CA LEU A 66 -0.73 5.63 -3.39
C LEU A 66 -0.13 4.29 -2.95
N HIS A 67 -0.11 3.32 -3.86
CA HIS A 67 0.62 2.07 -3.72
C HIS A 67 1.41 1.78 -5.00
N TRP A 68 2.20 0.70 -5.06
CA TRP A 68 3.06 0.37 -6.21
C TRP A 68 3.98 1.53 -6.65
N LEU A 69 4.57 2.22 -5.67
CA LEU A 69 5.24 3.52 -5.83
C LEU A 69 6.34 3.56 -6.89
N LEU A 70 7.13 2.48 -6.99
CA LEU A 70 8.26 2.39 -7.92
C LEU A 70 8.01 1.43 -9.09
N ALA A 71 6.78 0.90 -9.22
CA ALA A 71 6.44 0.02 -10.33
C ALA A 71 6.60 0.74 -11.67
N LYS A 72 7.11 0.00 -12.68
CA LYS A 72 7.40 0.49 -14.03
C LYS A 72 8.43 1.61 -14.12
N THR A 73 9.16 1.90 -13.03
CA THR A 73 10.24 2.90 -13.03
C THR A 73 11.60 2.25 -13.23
N GLU A 74 12.57 3.02 -13.72
CA GLU A 74 13.95 2.61 -13.90
C GLU A 74 14.91 3.59 -13.21
N GLY A 75 16.07 3.09 -12.76
CA GLY A 75 17.12 3.92 -12.16
C GLY A 75 16.92 4.30 -10.70
N TYR A 76 15.91 3.74 -10.04
CA TYR A 76 15.65 3.88 -8.60
C TYR A 76 15.92 2.56 -7.87
N TYR A 77 16.49 2.64 -6.67
CA TYR A 77 16.77 1.46 -5.87
C TYR A 77 17.02 1.84 -4.40
N LEU A 78 16.35 1.15 -3.45
CA LEU A 78 16.44 1.47 -2.03
C LEU A 78 17.71 0.92 -1.37
N THR A 79 18.07 -0.33 -1.68
CA THR A 79 19.08 -1.12 -0.97
C THR A 79 20.47 -1.09 -1.62
N THR A 80 20.70 -0.14 -2.53
CA THR A 80 21.98 -0.02 -3.25
C THR A 80 23.05 0.71 -2.44
N ALA A 81 24.32 0.31 -2.61
CA ALA A 81 25.48 1.04 -2.09
C ALA A 81 25.71 2.39 -2.82
N ASP A 82 25.19 2.57 -4.03
CA ASP A 82 25.33 3.79 -4.82
C ASP A 82 24.50 4.95 -4.21
N ALA A 83 25.20 5.92 -3.60
CA ALA A 83 24.58 7.05 -2.93
C ALA A 83 23.80 7.98 -3.89
N ASP A 84 24.24 8.10 -5.16
CA ASP A 84 23.55 8.93 -6.15
C ASP A 84 22.21 8.28 -6.57
N VAL A 85 22.18 6.95 -6.68
CA VAL A 85 20.92 6.21 -6.91
C VAL A 85 19.99 6.36 -5.71
N ARG A 86 20.49 6.20 -4.48
CA ARG A 86 19.67 6.41 -3.27
C ARG A 86 19.09 7.81 -3.21
N LYS A 87 19.90 8.84 -3.53
CA LYS A 87 19.42 10.22 -3.56
C LYS A 87 18.31 10.41 -4.60
N ARG A 88 18.49 9.92 -5.82
CA ARG A 88 17.43 10.00 -6.85
C ARG A 88 16.16 9.28 -6.42
N THR A 89 16.31 8.13 -5.75
CA THR A 89 15.18 7.37 -5.22
C THR A 89 14.44 8.16 -4.14
N ALA A 90 15.16 8.80 -3.23
CA ALA A 90 14.58 9.68 -2.21
C ALA A 90 13.83 10.88 -2.84
N ASP A 91 14.44 11.54 -3.83
CA ASP A 91 13.82 12.67 -4.54
C ASP A 91 12.52 12.25 -5.26
N TYR A 92 12.50 11.04 -5.86
CA TYR A 92 11.31 10.51 -6.51
C TYR A 92 10.20 10.13 -5.51
N ILE A 93 10.55 9.49 -4.39
CA ILE A 93 9.58 9.18 -3.32
C ILE A 93 9.02 10.48 -2.72
N ALA A 94 9.82 11.53 -2.59
CA ALA A 94 9.34 12.85 -2.18
C ALA A 94 8.37 13.47 -3.20
N GLU A 95 8.59 13.26 -4.51
CA GLU A 95 7.63 13.71 -5.53
C GLU A 95 6.31 12.91 -5.48
N LEU A 96 6.39 11.60 -5.22
CA LEU A 96 5.19 10.78 -4.98
C LEU A 96 4.39 11.29 -3.77
N ALA A 97 5.05 11.78 -2.71
CA ALA A 97 4.35 12.38 -1.57
C ALA A 97 3.61 13.67 -1.95
N ARG A 98 4.19 14.50 -2.84
CA ARG A 98 3.49 15.67 -3.39
C ARG A 98 2.30 15.24 -4.25
N LEU A 99 2.48 14.27 -5.14
CA LEU A 99 1.40 13.69 -5.95
C LEU A 99 0.26 13.17 -5.06
N CYS A 100 0.59 12.37 -4.04
CA CYS A 100 -0.35 11.82 -3.08
C CYS A 100 -1.20 12.93 -2.43
N SER A 101 -0.53 13.92 -1.85
CA SER A 101 -1.17 15.06 -1.19
C SER A 101 -2.04 15.89 -2.14
N ASP A 102 -1.55 16.20 -3.35
CA ASP A 102 -2.28 16.97 -4.36
C ASP A 102 -3.57 16.24 -4.80
N MET A 103 -3.54 14.91 -4.86
CA MET A 103 -4.71 14.07 -5.14
C MET A 103 -5.65 13.92 -3.93
N GLY A 104 -5.29 14.42 -2.75
CA GLY A 104 -6.09 14.33 -1.52
C GLY A 104 -5.76 13.13 -0.63
N GLY A 105 -4.73 12.34 -1.00
CA GLY A 105 -4.25 11.19 -0.23
C GLY A 105 -3.36 11.58 0.95
N SER A 106 -3.24 10.67 1.89
CA SER A 106 -2.41 10.83 3.10
C SER A 106 -1.55 9.60 3.45
N VAL A 107 -1.59 8.55 2.64
CA VAL A 107 -0.76 7.35 2.83
C VAL A 107 -0.13 6.90 1.51
N MET A 108 1.09 6.38 1.60
CA MET A 108 1.79 5.77 0.47
C MET A 108 2.36 4.42 0.90
N VAL A 109 2.05 3.35 0.17
CA VAL A 109 2.52 1.99 0.46
C VAL A 109 3.79 1.68 -0.33
N LEU A 110 4.88 1.43 0.39
CA LEU A 110 6.17 1.10 -0.19
C LEU A 110 6.37 -0.43 -0.22
N GLY A 111 5.82 -1.08 -1.25
CA GLY A 111 5.96 -2.52 -1.51
C GLY A 111 6.98 -2.87 -2.60
N SER A 112 6.96 -2.27 -3.72
CA SER A 112 7.82 -2.36 -4.93
C SER A 112 9.04 -3.31 -4.86
N PRO A 113 8.88 -4.63 -5.07
CA PRO A 113 9.94 -5.62 -4.79
C PRO A 113 11.18 -5.43 -5.67
N GLN A 114 11.00 -5.08 -6.95
CA GLN A 114 12.10 -4.99 -7.91
C GLN A 114 13.12 -3.88 -7.58
N GLN A 115 12.74 -2.87 -6.83
CA GLN A 115 13.58 -1.73 -6.48
C GLN A 115 14.14 -1.82 -5.05
N ARG A 116 14.05 -2.99 -4.39
CA ARG A 116 14.51 -3.15 -3.01
C ARG A 116 15.13 -4.50 -2.66
N ASN A 117 15.21 -5.44 -3.59
CA ASN A 117 15.84 -6.73 -3.34
C ASN A 117 17.32 -6.57 -2.97
N LEU A 118 17.89 -7.57 -2.29
CA LEU A 118 19.30 -7.56 -1.91
C LEU A 118 20.19 -7.62 -3.15
N LEU A 119 21.17 -6.73 -3.23
CA LEU A 119 22.15 -6.73 -4.31
C LEU A 119 23.36 -7.58 -3.92
N PRO A 120 24.13 -8.15 -4.90
CA PRO A 120 25.31 -8.94 -4.61
C PRO A 120 26.30 -8.21 -3.69
N GLY A 121 26.67 -8.85 -2.58
CA GLY A 121 27.60 -8.30 -1.61
C GLY A 121 27.00 -7.33 -0.59
N ILE A 122 25.69 -7.10 -0.63
CA ILE A 122 24.95 -6.34 0.37
C ILE A 122 24.22 -7.32 1.28
N ASP A 123 24.52 -7.29 2.57
CA ASP A 123 23.77 -8.05 3.56
C ASP A 123 22.48 -7.31 3.99
N HIS A 124 21.62 -8.02 4.73
CA HIS A 124 20.32 -7.49 5.12
C HIS A 124 20.44 -6.23 6.01
N ASP A 125 21.42 -6.17 6.89
CA ASP A 125 21.62 -5.04 7.81
C ASP A 125 22.10 -3.79 7.06
N GLN A 126 23.03 -3.97 6.11
CA GLN A 126 23.45 -2.91 5.20
C GLN A 126 22.28 -2.41 4.31
N ALA A 127 21.45 -3.33 3.83
CA ALA A 127 20.28 -2.98 3.04
C ALA A 127 19.25 -2.15 3.85
N LEU A 128 19.05 -2.50 5.13
CA LEU A 128 18.22 -1.70 6.05
C LEU A 128 18.79 -0.29 6.22
N ASP A 129 20.12 -0.15 6.39
CA ASP A 129 20.74 1.17 6.52
C ASP A 129 20.60 2.01 5.25
N TYR A 130 20.75 1.40 4.07
CA TYR A 130 20.57 2.11 2.79
C TYR A 130 19.12 2.51 2.56
N ALA A 131 18.17 1.62 2.85
CA ALA A 131 16.75 1.96 2.77
C ALA A 131 16.36 3.07 3.77
N ALA A 132 16.89 3.00 5.00
CA ALA A 132 16.68 4.05 5.99
C ALA A 132 17.27 5.39 5.55
N ASP A 133 18.44 5.40 4.90
CA ASP A 133 19.04 6.62 4.33
C ASP A 133 18.12 7.27 3.28
N VAL A 134 17.57 6.47 2.35
CA VAL A 134 16.61 6.94 1.35
C VAL A 134 15.39 7.57 2.02
N LEU A 135 14.78 6.87 2.97
CA LEU A 135 13.54 7.32 3.62
C LEU A 135 13.77 8.56 4.51
N LYS A 136 14.92 8.66 5.20
CA LYS A 136 15.30 9.87 5.96
C LYS A 136 15.43 11.10 5.09
N GLN A 137 15.96 10.95 3.88
CA GLN A 137 16.09 12.06 2.93
C GLN A 137 14.71 12.55 2.43
N ALA A 138 13.75 11.64 2.24
CA ALA A 138 12.39 11.99 1.77
C ALA A 138 11.46 12.46 2.91
N ALA A 139 11.70 12.03 4.15
CA ALA A 139 10.81 12.24 5.30
C ALA A 139 10.39 13.71 5.57
N PRO A 140 11.23 14.73 5.37
CA PRO A 140 10.80 16.13 5.52
C PRO A 140 9.62 16.51 4.61
N VAL A 141 9.54 15.88 3.41
CA VAL A 141 8.41 16.14 2.49
C VAL A 141 7.16 15.41 2.95
N PHE A 142 7.29 14.23 3.56
CA PHE A 142 6.15 13.52 4.15
C PHE A 142 5.49 14.38 5.24
N GLU A 143 6.30 14.97 6.13
CA GLU A 143 5.82 15.87 7.17
C GLU A 143 5.18 17.14 6.59
N GLU A 144 5.85 17.80 5.64
CA GLU A 144 5.34 19.00 4.97
C GLU A 144 3.97 18.76 4.32
N ARG A 145 3.77 17.58 3.73
CA ARG A 145 2.58 17.22 2.96
C ARG A 145 1.51 16.48 3.77
N GLY A 146 1.80 16.16 5.02
CA GLY A 146 0.89 15.38 5.86
C GLY A 146 0.65 13.96 5.34
N VAL A 147 1.67 13.35 4.70
CA VAL A 147 1.61 12.01 4.12
C VAL A 147 2.40 11.03 4.99
N ILE A 148 1.88 9.85 5.22
CA ILE A 148 2.57 8.74 5.86
C ILE A 148 3.10 7.80 4.78
N LEU A 149 4.39 7.47 4.84
CA LEU A 149 4.94 6.34 4.09
C LEU A 149 4.79 5.08 4.93
N ALA A 150 4.01 4.13 4.44
CA ALA A 150 3.76 2.83 5.07
C ALA A 150 4.67 1.77 4.42
N VAL A 151 5.64 1.27 5.18
CA VAL A 151 6.60 0.24 4.74
C VAL A 151 5.89 -1.10 4.72
N GLU A 152 5.91 -1.76 3.58
CA GLU A 152 5.27 -3.06 3.38
C GLU A 152 6.28 -4.20 3.37
N PRO A 153 6.22 -5.14 4.33
CA PRO A 153 6.85 -6.44 4.21
C PRO A 153 6.18 -7.29 3.13
N LEU A 154 6.96 -8.05 2.36
CA LEU A 154 6.48 -8.88 1.26
C LEU A 154 6.73 -10.36 1.49
N SER A 155 6.04 -11.22 0.74
CA SER A 155 6.29 -12.65 0.78
C SER A 155 7.64 -13.02 0.13
N PRO A 156 8.25 -14.16 0.51
CA PRO A 156 9.47 -14.66 -0.13
C PRO A 156 9.31 -14.98 -1.63
N LEU A 157 8.09 -15.06 -2.12
CA LEU A 157 7.80 -15.25 -3.55
C LEU A 157 7.98 -13.95 -4.36
N GLU A 158 7.94 -12.80 -3.69
CA GLU A 158 8.01 -11.48 -4.33
C GLU A 158 9.41 -10.87 -4.23
N GLY A 159 10.16 -11.18 -3.17
CA GLY A 159 11.48 -10.60 -2.95
C GLY A 159 12.24 -11.26 -1.81
N ASP A 160 13.37 -10.65 -1.44
CA ASP A 160 14.27 -11.15 -0.40
C ASP A 160 14.64 -10.10 0.67
N PHE A 161 13.95 -8.95 0.66
CA PHE A 161 14.15 -7.87 1.63
C PHE A 161 12.82 -7.45 2.28
N LEU A 162 12.81 -7.36 3.62
CA LEU A 162 11.64 -7.12 4.48
C LEU A 162 10.56 -8.20 4.29
N LEU A 163 10.85 -9.40 4.78
CA LEU A 163 9.97 -10.57 4.67
C LEU A 163 9.05 -10.77 5.88
N THR A 164 9.21 -9.96 6.94
CA THR A 164 8.37 -10.04 8.14
C THR A 164 7.96 -8.64 8.62
N ALA A 165 6.85 -8.58 9.35
CA ALA A 165 6.42 -7.35 9.99
C ALA A 165 7.47 -6.79 10.98
N ASP A 166 8.22 -7.66 11.66
CA ASP A 166 9.33 -7.25 12.53
C ASP A 166 10.45 -6.55 11.74
N GLN A 167 10.80 -7.04 10.55
CA GLN A 167 11.80 -6.39 9.70
C GLN A 167 11.30 -5.03 9.18
N GLY A 168 10.02 -4.92 8.83
CA GLY A 168 9.39 -3.64 8.49
C GLY A 168 9.42 -2.65 9.64
N ALA A 169 9.12 -3.11 10.86
CA ALA A 169 9.19 -2.33 12.09
C ALA A 169 10.63 -1.88 12.41
N ASP A 170 11.65 -2.73 12.17
CA ASP A 170 13.06 -2.35 12.31
C ASP A 170 13.43 -1.22 11.34
N LEU A 171 13.02 -1.30 10.08
CA LEU A 171 13.25 -0.21 9.14
C LEU A 171 12.59 1.09 9.61
N CYS A 172 11.33 1.05 10.04
CA CYS A 172 10.63 2.22 10.60
C CYS A 172 11.40 2.81 11.79
N SER A 173 11.89 1.96 12.70
CA SER A 173 12.70 2.37 13.85
C SER A 173 14.04 3.00 13.44
N ARG A 174 14.73 2.46 12.44
CA ARG A 174 15.97 3.04 11.89
C ARG A 174 15.74 4.40 11.23
N VAL A 175 14.64 4.59 10.55
CA VAL A 175 14.25 5.89 10.00
C VAL A 175 13.94 6.88 11.13
N ASN A 176 13.24 6.43 12.16
CA ASN A 176 12.88 7.21 13.34
C ASN A 176 12.16 8.51 13.00
N HIS A 177 11.11 8.42 12.17
CA HIS A 177 10.27 9.55 11.78
C HIS A 177 8.80 9.19 11.88
N THR A 178 7.97 10.08 12.44
CA THR A 178 6.54 9.82 12.70
C THR A 178 5.72 9.53 11.44
N ASN A 179 6.16 10.06 10.30
CA ASN A 179 5.52 9.83 9.00
C ASN A 179 6.07 8.59 8.26
N VAL A 180 6.86 7.72 8.91
CA VAL A 180 7.27 6.43 8.37
C VAL A 180 6.79 5.35 9.32
N GLN A 181 5.81 4.57 8.88
CA GLN A 181 5.10 3.58 9.68
C GLN A 181 4.99 2.25 8.93
N LEU A 182 4.33 1.27 9.52
CA LEU A 182 4.20 -0.07 8.96
C LEU A 182 2.92 -0.19 8.13
N HIS A 183 3.00 -0.91 7.01
CA HIS A 183 1.88 -1.46 6.29
C HIS A 183 1.76 -2.96 6.57
N LEU A 184 0.56 -3.46 6.71
CA LEU A 184 0.28 -4.89 6.83
C LEU A 184 -0.60 -5.37 5.67
N ASP A 185 -0.13 -6.39 4.96
CA ASP A 185 -0.80 -7.04 3.84
C ASP A 185 -1.12 -8.50 4.21
N VAL A 186 -2.37 -8.94 4.01
CA VAL A 186 -2.81 -10.27 4.45
C VAL A 186 -2.04 -11.38 3.75
N LYS A 187 -1.90 -11.33 2.43
CA LYS A 187 -1.15 -12.30 1.63
C LYS A 187 0.30 -12.43 2.12
N ALA A 188 0.95 -11.30 2.39
CA ALA A 188 2.32 -11.30 2.90
C ALA A 188 2.38 -11.88 4.31
N MET A 189 1.47 -11.50 5.22
CA MET A 189 1.41 -12.02 6.59
C MET A 189 1.18 -13.53 6.64
N CYS A 190 0.39 -14.11 5.73
CA CYS A 190 0.19 -15.56 5.64
C CYS A 190 1.51 -16.33 5.43
N SER A 191 2.52 -15.71 4.83
CA SER A 191 3.85 -16.30 4.62
C SER A 191 4.82 -16.19 5.81
N MET A 192 4.47 -15.44 6.88
CA MET A 192 5.40 -15.10 7.98
C MET A 192 5.51 -16.19 9.06
N GLY A 193 4.67 -17.24 9.00
CA GLY A 193 4.74 -18.37 9.93
C GLY A 193 4.14 -18.11 11.32
N GLU A 194 3.49 -16.98 11.53
CA GLU A 194 2.72 -16.61 12.71
C GLU A 194 1.24 -16.41 12.33
N PRO A 195 0.27 -16.58 13.25
CA PRO A 195 -1.13 -16.23 12.99
C PRO A 195 -1.26 -14.76 12.60
N VAL A 196 -2.04 -14.47 11.56
CA VAL A 196 -2.17 -13.10 11.00
C VAL A 196 -2.72 -12.13 12.04
N ASP A 197 -3.68 -12.55 12.86
CA ASP A 197 -4.25 -11.73 13.93
C ASP A 197 -3.24 -11.43 15.06
N ASP A 198 -2.32 -12.33 15.36
CA ASP A 198 -1.23 -12.08 16.31
C ASP A 198 -0.24 -11.03 15.78
N ILE A 199 0.11 -11.10 14.48
CA ILE A 199 0.95 -10.08 13.82
C ILE A 199 0.29 -8.70 13.90
N ILE A 200 -1.01 -8.62 13.59
CA ILE A 200 -1.78 -7.36 13.66
C ILE A 200 -1.75 -6.80 15.08
N ARG A 201 -2.03 -7.62 16.11
CA ARG A 201 -2.02 -7.19 17.51
C ARG A 201 -0.64 -6.70 17.94
N LYS A 202 0.41 -7.43 17.57
CA LYS A 202 1.80 -7.12 17.90
C LYS A 202 2.24 -5.75 17.35
N HIS A 203 1.83 -5.42 16.14
CA HIS A 203 2.28 -4.22 15.44
C HIS A 203 1.27 -3.08 15.39
N ALA A 204 0.13 -3.19 16.11
CA ALA A 204 -0.96 -2.22 16.08
C ALA A 204 -0.52 -0.76 16.31
N GLY A 205 0.47 -0.55 17.20
CA GLY A 205 0.93 0.79 17.57
C GLY A 205 1.69 1.56 16.45
N ILE A 206 2.07 0.87 15.36
CA ILE A 206 2.82 1.45 14.25
C ILE A 206 2.20 1.15 12.88
N THR A 207 1.08 0.45 12.83
CA THR A 207 0.38 0.11 11.58
C THR A 207 -0.44 1.30 11.09
N ALA A 208 -0.04 1.87 9.96
CA ALA A 208 -0.73 3.00 9.34
C ALA A 208 -1.76 2.57 8.30
N HIS A 209 -1.54 1.46 7.62
CA HIS A 209 -2.37 1.03 6.50
C HIS A 209 -2.47 -0.49 6.42
N PHE A 210 -3.55 -0.97 5.77
CA PHE A 210 -3.85 -2.39 5.73
C PHE A 210 -4.43 -2.79 4.36
N HIS A 211 -3.79 -3.77 3.70
CA HIS A 211 -4.33 -4.40 2.50
C HIS A 211 -5.01 -5.72 2.81
N ALA A 212 -6.20 -5.86 2.25
CA ALA A 212 -7.01 -7.07 2.31
C ALA A 212 -6.98 -7.78 0.96
N ASN A 213 -6.42 -8.97 0.95
CA ASN A 213 -6.32 -9.88 -0.18
C ASN A 213 -6.25 -11.33 0.34
N ASP A 214 -6.31 -12.30 -0.55
CA ASP A 214 -6.17 -13.71 -0.17
C ASP A 214 -4.82 -14.27 -0.66
N GLU A 215 -4.34 -15.38 -0.08
CA GLU A 215 -3.07 -16.03 -0.47
C GLU A 215 -3.03 -16.42 -1.95
N ASN A 216 -4.19 -16.68 -2.54
CA ASN A 216 -4.32 -16.99 -3.97
C ASN A 216 -4.23 -15.78 -4.90
N LEU A 217 -3.78 -14.61 -4.38
CA LEU A 217 -3.61 -13.35 -5.10
C LEU A 217 -4.92 -12.66 -5.53
N ARG A 218 -6.07 -13.17 -5.08
CA ARG A 218 -7.41 -12.63 -5.35
C ARG A 218 -7.92 -11.78 -4.20
N GLY A 219 -9.14 -11.32 -4.30
CA GLY A 219 -9.76 -10.53 -3.25
C GLY A 219 -10.19 -11.35 -2.03
N PRO A 220 -10.46 -10.69 -0.89
CA PRO A 220 -10.93 -11.34 0.33
C PRO A 220 -12.15 -12.23 0.12
N GLY A 221 -12.07 -13.48 0.61
CA GLY A 221 -13.14 -14.47 0.50
C GLY A 221 -13.16 -15.25 -0.81
N MET A 222 -12.18 -15.06 -1.69
CA MET A 222 -12.00 -15.83 -2.91
C MET A 222 -11.00 -16.99 -2.76
N GLY A 223 -10.39 -17.14 -1.58
CA GLY A 223 -9.48 -18.22 -1.21
C GLY A 223 -9.83 -18.81 0.15
N GLU A 224 -8.80 -19.25 0.88
CA GLU A 224 -8.95 -20.01 2.12
C GLU A 224 -8.68 -19.18 3.38
N VAL A 225 -8.35 -17.88 3.28
CA VAL A 225 -8.02 -17.02 4.42
C VAL A 225 -9.28 -16.78 5.27
N ASP A 226 -9.19 -17.11 6.57
CA ASP A 226 -10.25 -16.76 7.53
C ASP A 226 -10.10 -15.29 7.97
N PHE A 227 -10.96 -14.43 7.44
CA PHE A 227 -10.98 -13.00 7.74
C PHE A 227 -11.60 -12.67 9.10
N LEU A 228 -12.29 -13.59 9.78
CA LEU A 228 -12.94 -13.25 11.06
C LEU A 228 -11.92 -12.89 12.15
N PRO A 229 -10.88 -13.70 12.46
CA PRO A 229 -9.88 -13.30 13.45
C PRO A 229 -9.09 -12.05 13.02
N ILE A 230 -8.81 -11.88 11.73
CA ILE A 230 -8.11 -10.71 11.17
C ILE A 230 -8.87 -9.41 11.45
N MET A 231 -10.14 -9.37 11.05
CA MET A 231 -11.00 -8.20 11.22
C MET A 231 -11.29 -7.93 12.71
N GLN A 232 -11.39 -9.00 13.53
CA GLN A 232 -11.53 -8.87 14.97
C GLN A 232 -10.27 -8.24 15.59
N ALA A 233 -9.07 -8.66 15.15
CA ALA A 233 -7.81 -8.07 15.63
C ALA A 233 -7.71 -6.57 15.29
N LEU A 234 -8.07 -6.18 14.06
CA LEU A 234 -8.12 -4.75 13.68
C LEU A 234 -9.07 -3.97 14.58
N LYS A 235 -10.27 -4.51 14.86
CA LYS A 235 -11.25 -3.89 15.75
C LYS A 235 -10.74 -3.78 17.18
N ASP A 236 -10.23 -4.87 17.75
CA ASP A 236 -9.76 -4.94 19.14
C ASP A 236 -8.58 -4.01 19.42
N THR A 237 -7.72 -3.80 18.42
CA THR A 237 -6.57 -2.90 18.50
C THR A 237 -6.93 -1.44 18.24
N GLY A 238 -8.19 -1.16 17.90
CA GLY A 238 -8.66 0.20 17.64
C GLY A 238 -8.15 0.77 16.31
N TYR A 239 -7.85 -0.09 15.32
CA TYR A 239 -7.44 0.37 13.99
C TYR A 239 -8.57 1.19 13.36
N ASP A 240 -8.32 2.44 13.06
CA ASP A 240 -9.26 3.41 12.49
C ASP A 240 -8.90 3.82 11.04
N GLY A 241 -7.87 3.19 10.48
CA GLY A 241 -7.43 3.35 9.10
C GLY A 241 -8.38 2.71 8.07
N TRP A 242 -7.91 2.61 6.86
CA TRP A 242 -8.61 2.00 5.73
C TRP A 242 -8.25 0.51 5.61
N VAL A 243 -9.24 -0.31 5.30
CA VAL A 243 -9.07 -1.68 4.81
C VAL A 243 -9.21 -1.60 3.29
N SER A 244 -8.09 -1.63 2.59
CA SER A 244 -8.04 -1.45 1.13
C SER A 244 -7.91 -2.81 0.44
N VAL A 245 -8.79 -3.11 -0.50
CA VAL A 245 -8.73 -4.34 -1.30
C VAL A 245 -7.68 -4.18 -2.38
N GLU A 246 -6.67 -5.05 -2.38
CA GLU A 246 -5.64 -5.15 -3.41
C GLU A 246 -5.64 -6.57 -4.01
N VAL A 247 -5.54 -6.69 -5.33
CA VAL A 247 -5.57 -7.98 -6.03
C VAL A 247 -4.46 -8.07 -7.08
N PHE A 248 -4.00 -9.28 -7.36
CA PHE A 248 -2.91 -9.54 -8.29
C PHE A 248 -3.27 -10.59 -9.35
N ASP A 249 -4.29 -11.44 -9.10
CA ASP A 249 -4.85 -12.36 -10.07
C ASP A 249 -6.21 -11.85 -10.55
N TYR A 250 -6.26 -11.45 -11.81
CA TYR A 250 -7.43 -10.84 -12.44
C TYR A 250 -8.33 -11.85 -13.18
N GLU A 251 -8.04 -13.16 -13.11
CA GLU A 251 -8.80 -14.21 -13.80
C GLU A 251 -10.31 -14.21 -13.50
N PRO A 252 -10.76 -13.92 -12.25
CA PRO A 252 -12.20 -13.86 -11.97
C PRO A 252 -12.95 -12.72 -12.66
N GLY A 253 -12.23 -11.72 -13.15
CA GLY A 253 -12.80 -10.52 -13.75
C GLY A 253 -13.06 -9.39 -12.75
N ILE A 254 -13.07 -8.17 -13.26
CA ILE A 254 -13.13 -6.92 -12.49
C ILE A 254 -14.38 -6.88 -11.59
N GLU A 255 -15.55 -7.21 -12.16
CA GLU A 255 -16.82 -7.15 -11.43
C GLU A 255 -16.84 -8.12 -10.24
N ALA A 256 -16.36 -9.35 -10.42
CA ALA A 256 -16.30 -10.35 -9.36
C ALA A 256 -15.29 -9.92 -8.27
N LEU A 257 -14.06 -9.56 -8.67
CA LEU A 257 -13.02 -9.13 -7.74
C LEU A 257 -13.48 -7.98 -6.85
N ALA A 258 -14.08 -6.94 -7.43
CA ALA A 258 -14.52 -5.79 -6.66
C ALA A 258 -15.76 -6.09 -5.80
N SER A 259 -16.78 -6.80 -6.35
CA SER A 259 -18.06 -6.99 -5.65
C SER A 259 -18.01 -8.05 -4.57
N GLU A 260 -17.35 -9.20 -4.83
CA GLU A 260 -17.27 -10.30 -3.87
C GLU A 260 -16.38 -9.93 -2.68
N SER A 261 -15.26 -9.24 -2.92
CA SER A 261 -14.35 -8.77 -1.86
C SER A 261 -15.06 -7.90 -0.82
N ILE A 262 -15.74 -6.84 -1.24
CA ILE A 262 -16.42 -5.95 -0.29
C ILE A 262 -17.62 -6.64 0.37
N THR A 263 -18.33 -7.50 -0.37
CA THR A 263 -19.44 -8.29 0.18
C THR A 263 -18.95 -9.21 1.29
N HIS A 264 -17.83 -9.90 1.08
CA HIS A 264 -17.21 -10.75 2.07
C HIS A 264 -16.78 -9.95 3.31
N LEU A 265 -16.02 -8.86 3.13
CA LEU A 265 -15.56 -8.01 4.23
C LEU A 265 -16.72 -7.47 5.08
N LYS A 266 -17.79 -6.96 4.46
CA LYS A 266 -18.99 -6.49 5.17
C LYS A 266 -19.73 -7.61 5.91
N LYS A 267 -19.77 -8.81 5.33
CA LYS A 267 -20.35 -10.01 6.00
C LYS A 267 -19.54 -10.36 7.25
N ILE A 268 -18.22 -10.38 7.17
CA ILE A 268 -17.35 -10.62 8.32
C ILE A 268 -17.51 -9.52 9.38
N GLU A 269 -17.49 -8.25 8.97
CA GLU A 269 -17.69 -7.11 9.88
C GLU A 269 -18.98 -7.23 10.70
N SER A 270 -20.06 -7.73 10.11
CA SER A 270 -21.33 -7.94 10.80
C SER A 270 -21.29 -9.01 11.89
N GLN A 271 -20.23 -9.82 11.96
CA GLN A 271 -20.03 -10.91 12.93
C GLN A 271 -19.07 -10.50 14.06
N LEU A 272 -18.42 -9.35 13.98
CA LEU A 272 -17.44 -8.90 14.98
C LEU A 272 -18.10 -8.58 16.33
N ILE A 273 -17.46 -9.01 17.38
CA ILE A 273 -17.93 -8.87 18.77
C ILE A 273 -17.41 -7.57 19.40
#